data_19ab74b4062194f3899005efcb6e88f3
#
_entry.id   19ab74b4062194f3899005efcb6e88f3
#
_cell.length_a   1.000
_cell.length_b   1.000
_cell.length_c   1.000
_cell.angle_alpha   90.00
_cell.angle_beta   90.00
_cell.angle_gamma   90.00
#
_symmetry.space_group_name_H-M   'P 1'
#
loop_
_entity.id
_entity.type
_entity.pdbx_description
1 polymer ?
#
loop_
_entity_poly.entity_id
_entity_poly.type
_entity_poly.pdbx_seq_one_letter_code
_entity_poly.pdbx_strand_id
1 'polypeptide(L)'
;MPTDRDKGPEDRWRPAKGLILGVDLDGVCADFYGRMREIAAEWFETPVESLTEEVTFDLHEWGILTPAHYESLHRFAVTQRDLFKTAGLIPGARKYLRKLSNEGVRIRIITHRLFMHHLHRAAVEQTIDWLDHNGIPYWDLCFVRDKEQVGADVYVEDGPENVKGLRESGCYTICFANSTNRSIGEPRAESWDEVYQLVKRYAATSGAAARRHPAAIMEGGKDEI
;
A
#
# COMPACT_ATOMS: atom_id res chain seq x y z
N MET A 1 9.64 -21.11 -24.31
CA MET A 1 9.53 -20.56 -22.95
C MET A 1 9.06 -21.69 -22.04
N PRO A 2 9.85 -22.09 -21.03
CA PRO A 2 9.39 -23.14 -20.11
C PRO A 2 8.17 -22.63 -19.37
N THR A 3 7.13 -23.44 -19.32
CA THR A 3 5.91 -23.14 -18.59
C THR A 3 6.13 -23.38 -17.10
N ASP A 4 5.42 -22.67 -16.24
CA ASP A 4 5.52 -22.73 -14.77
C ASP A 4 5.23 -24.14 -14.17
N ARG A 5 4.95 -25.13 -15.04
CA ARG A 5 4.71 -26.55 -14.69
C ARG A 5 5.98 -27.40 -14.57
N ASP A 6 7.12 -26.90 -15.07
CA ASP A 6 8.39 -27.65 -15.10
C ASP A 6 9.31 -27.38 -13.90
N LYS A 7 8.87 -26.55 -12.95
CA LYS A 7 9.59 -26.36 -11.68
C LYS A 7 9.22 -27.47 -10.72
N GLY A 8 10.22 -28.25 -10.32
CA GLY A 8 10.06 -29.27 -9.29
C GLY A 8 9.49 -28.70 -7.99
N PRO A 9 8.95 -29.54 -7.09
CA PRO A 9 8.33 -29.10 -5.84
C PRO A 9 9.28 -28.28 -4.95
N GLU A 10 10.59 -28.36 -5.16
CA GLU A 10 11.61 -27.64 -4.40
C GLU A 10 11.84 -26.19 -4.86
N ASP A 11 11.43 -25.84 -6.08
CA ASP A 11 11.59 -24.48 -6.66
C ASP A 11 10.39 -23.55 -6.41
N ARG A 12 9.35 -24.03 -5.75
CA ARG A 12 8.21 -23.18 -5.39
C ARG A 12 8.52 -22.44 -4.11
N TRP A 13 8.86 -21.16 -4.26
CA TRP A 13 8.91 -20.29 -3.10
C TRP A 13 7.58 -20.35 -2.33
N ARG A 14 7.69 -20.61 -1.03
CA ARG A 14 6.57 -20.51 -0.09
C ARG A 14 6.98 -19.55 1.00
N PRO A 15 6.20 -18.48 1.26
CA PRO A 15 6.48 -17.59 2.38
C PRO A 15 6.50 -18.38 3.68
N ALA A 16 7.24 -17.88 4.66
CA ALA A 16 7.09 -18.36 6.03
C ALA A 16 5.60 -18.28 6.38
N LYS A 17 5.07 -19.37 6.97
CA LYS A 17 3.64 -19.50 7.28
C LYS A 17 3.19 -18.29 8.07
N GLY A 18 2.34 -17.44 7.47
CA GLY A 18 1.77 -16.27 8.13
C GLY A 18 2.38 -14.91 7.79
N LEU A 19 3.25 -14.77 6.77
CA LEU A 19 3.73 -13.45 6.36
C LEU A 19 2.55 -12.51 6.06
N ILE A 20 2.53 -11.36 6.74
CA ILE A 20 1.52 -10.32 6.55
C ILE A 20 2.14 -9.17 5.76
N LEU A 21 1.55 -8.86 4.61
CA LEU A 21 1.89 -7.71 3.80
C LEU A 21 0.87 -6.59 4.02
N GLY A 22 1.28 -5.50 4.65
CA GLY A 22 0.52 -4.27 4.77
C GLY A 22 0.66 -3.46 3.48
N VAL A 23 -0.46 -3.05 2.89
CA VAL A 23 -0.48 -2.39 1.58
C VAL A 23 -1.35 -1.14 1.67
N ASP A 24 -0.77 0.01 1.34
CA ASP A 24 -1.57 1.21 1.13
C ASP A 24 -2.34 1.16 -0.19
N LEU A 25 -3.33 2.02 -0.34
CA LEU A 25 -4.14 2.09 -1.56
C LEU A 25 -3.71 3.22 -2.47
N ASP A 26 -3.73 4.45 -1.98
CA ASP A 26 -3.54 5.66 -2.78
C ASP A 26 -2.06 5.81 -3.15
N GLY A 27 -1.77 5.90 -4.46
CA GLY A 27 -0.39 5.94 -4.95
C GLY A 27 0.34 4.58 -4.95
N VAL A 28 -0.27 3.51 -4.44
CA VAL A 28 0.31 2.15 -4.38
C VAL A 28 -0.50 1.16 -5.21
N CYS A 29 -1.80 1.07 -4.98
CA CYS A 29 -2.73 0.23 -5.76
C CYS A 29 -3.64 1.06 -6.67
N ALA A 30 -4.13 2.17 -6.15
CA ALA A 30 -5.01 3.10 -6.85
C ALA A 30 -4.21 4.30 -7.37
N ASP A 31 -4.39 4.65 -8.63
CA ASP A 31 -3.81 5.85 -9.23
C ASP A 31 -4.55 7.10 -8.74
N PHE A 32 -4.27 7.44 -7.48
CA PHE A 32 -4.85 8.58 -6.80
C PHE A 32 -4.47 9.89 -7.51
N TYR A 33 -3.19 10.07 -7.82
CA TYR A 33 -2.70 11.34 -8.38
C TYR A 33 -3.22 11.58 -9.80
N GLY A 34 -3.27 10.54 -10.64
CA GLY A 34 -3.86 10.64 -11.97
C GLY A 34 -5.32 11.03 -11.90
N ARG A 35 -6.12 10.37 -11.05
CA ARG A 35 -7.54 10.70 -10.89
C ARG A 35 -7.76 12.07 -10.24
N MET A 36 -6.99 12.43 -9.23
CA MET A 36 -7.08 13.74 -8.57
C MET A 36 -6.73 14.88 -9.54
N ARG A 37 -5.76 14.68 -10.45
CA ARG A 37 -5.38 15.64 -11.48
C ARG A 37 -6.54 15.95 -12.43
N GLU A 38 -7.26 14.91 -12.88
CA GLU A 38 -8.46 15.10 -13.71
C GLU A 38 -9.53 15.90 -12.98
N ILE A 39 -9.78 15.58 -11.71
CA ILE A 39 -10.77 16.27 -10.87
C ILE A 39 -10.33 17.71 -10.56
N ALA A 40 -9.04 17.94 -10.31
CA ALA A 40 -8.50 19.27 -10.09
C ALA A 40 -8.62 20.16 -11.34
N ALA A 41 -8.39 19.58 -12.53
CA ALA A 41 -8.58 20.30 -13.80
C ALA A 41 -10.03 20.76 -13.97
N GLU A 42 -10.99 19.89 -13.64
CA GLU A 42 -12.41 20.28 -13.62
C GLU A 42 -12.71 21.35 -12.55
N TRP A 43 -12.17 21.19 -11.34
CA TRP A 43 -12.35 22.13 -10.24
C TRP A 43 -11.83 23.53 -10.57
N PHE A 44 -10.72 23.64 -11.30
CA PHE A 44 -10.11 24.89 -11.72
C PHE A 44 -10.58 25.38 -13.10
N GLU A 45 -11.50 24.65 -13.75
CA GLU A 45 -11.99 24.97 -15.11
C GLU A 45 -10.83 25.12 -16.11
N THR A 46 -9.82 24.25 -16.04
CA THR A 46 -8.62 24.28 -16.86
C THR A 46 -8.39 22.94 -17.57
N PRO A 47 -7.70 22.92 -18.74
CA PRO A 47 -7.33 21.66 -19.36
C PRO A 47 -6.43 20.81 -18.45
N VAL A 48 -6.64 19.50 -18.44
CA VAL A 48 -5.85 18.59 -17.60
C VAL A 48 -4.36 18.63 -17.94
N GLU A 49 -4.02 18.90 -19.18
CA GLU A 49 -2.64 19.01 -19.67
C GLU A 49 -1.90 20.22 -19.09
N SER A 50 -2.62 21.21 -18.56
CA SER A 50 -2.02 22.38 -17.88
C SER A 50 -1.56 22.07 -16.46
N LEU A 51 -2.05 21.00 -15.87
CA LEU A 51 -1.63 20.52 -14.56
C LEU A 51 -0.51 19.47 -14.72
N THR A 52 0.64 19.72 -14.12
CA THR A 52 1.79 18.79 -14.18
C THR A 52 1.47 17.46 -13.53
N GLU A 53 2.07 16.37 -14.02
CA GLU A 53 2.07 15.06 -13.36
C GLU A 53 3.09 14.96 -12.23
N GLU A 54 4.09 15.84 -12.26
CA GLU A 54 5.15 15.94 -11.27
C GLU A 54 4.69 16.84 -10.13
N VAL A 55 4.23 16.24 -9.04
CA VAL A 55 3.67 16.95 -7.89
C VAL A 55 4.39 16.59 -6.60
N THR A 56 4.33 17.51 -5.65
CA THR A 56 4.59 17.26 -4.23
C THR A 56 3.34 16.69 -3.55
N PHE A 57 3.49 16.15 -2.35
CA PHE A 57 2.38 15.58 -1.60
C PHE A 57 1.23 16.56 -1.37
N ASP A 58 1.56 17.86 -1.18
CA ASP A 58 0.58 18.92 -0.91
C ASP A 58 -0.05 19.51 -2.19
N LEU A 59 0.31 19.02 -3.38
CA LEU A 59 -0.20 19.46 -4.69
C LEU A 59 0.00 20.98 -4.96
N HIS A 60 1.07 21.56 -4.43
CA HIS A 60 1.37 22.99 -4.60
C HIS A 60 1.49 23.41 -6.06
N GLU A 61 1.97 22.51 -6.91
CA GLU A 61 2.17 22.73 -8.35
C GLU A 61 0.84 23.00 -9.09
N TRP A 62 -0.29 22.59 -8.50
CA TRP A 62 -1.63 22.87 -9.03
C TRP A 62 -2.29 24.10 -8.40
N GLY A 63 -1.52 24.90 -7.65
CA GLY A 63 -2.04 26.09 -6.97
C GLY A 63 -2.77 25.81 -5.67
N ILE A 64 -2.62 24.62 -5.10
CA ILE A 64 -3.13 24.25 -3.76
C ILE A 64 -2.15 24.82 -2.72
N LEU A 65 -2.43 26.02 -2.23
CA LEU A 65 -1.49 26.77 -1.38
C LEU A 65 -1.79 26.65 0.12
N THR A 66 -2.93 26.09 0.50
CA THR A 66 -3.33 25.99 1.92
C THR A 66 -4.02 24.67 2.19
N PRO A 67 -3.96 24.17 3.43
CA PRO A 67 -4.72 22.98 3.83
C PRO A 67 -6.23 23.09 3.55
N ALA A 68 -6.82 24.27 3.72
CA ALA A 68 -8.24 24.50 3.43
C ALA A 68 -8.57 24.36 1.92
N HIS A 69 -7.67 24.76 1.03
CA HIS A 69 -7.81 24.52 -0.42
C HIS A 69 -7.77 23.02 -0.71
N TYR A 70 -6.81 22.29 -0.13
CA TYR A 70 -6.71 20.84 -0.28
C TYR A 70 -7.99 20.14 0.21
N GLU A 71 -8.46 20.47 1.41
CA GLU A 71 -9.69 19.91 1.98
C GLU A 71 -10.91 20.18 1.08
N SER A 72 -11.02 21.39 0.51
CA SER A 72 -12.14 21.75 -0.37
C SER A 72 -12.13 20.94 -1.67
N LEU A 73 -10.96 20.84 -2.34
CA LEU A 73 -10.78 20.00 -3.53
C LEU A 73 -11.06 18.54 -3.20
N HIS A 74 -10.47 18.02 -2.12
CA HIS A 74 -10.63 16.63 -1.74
C HIS A 74 -12.09 16.29 -1.39
N ARG A 75 -12.80 17.19 -0.69
CA ARG A 75 -14.24 17.04 -0.43
C ARG A 75 -15.04 16.95 -1.73
N PHE A 76 -14.80 17.86 -2.67
CA PHE A 76 -15.42 17.83 -3.99
C PHE A 76 -15.12 16.51 -4.69
N ALA A 77 -13.87 16.08 -4.69
CA ALA A 77 -13.41 14.85 -5.32
C ALA A 77 -14.14 13.61 -4.76
N VAL A 78 -14.27 13.50 -3.44
CA VAL A 78 -14.93 12.35 -2.80
C VAL A 78 -16.44 12.41 -2.98
N THR A 79 -17.08 13.60 -2.81
CA THR A 79 -18.55 13.67 -2.75
C THR A 79 -19.22 13.87 -4.10
N GLN A 80 -18.52 14.43 -5.09
CA GLN A 80 -19.07 14.78 -6.38
C GLN A 80 -18.46 13.99 -7.54
N ARG A 81 -17.32 13.33 -7.33
CA ARG A 81 -16.58 12.62 -8.39
C ARG A 81 -16.17 11.21 -8.00
N ASP A 82 -16.63 10.72 -6.85
CA ASP A 82 -16.38 9.35 -6.38
C ASP A 82 -14.88 8.97 -6.48
N LEU A 83 -13.99 9.88 -6.05
CA LEU A 83 -12.54 9.76 -6.20
C LEU A 83 -12.02 8.35 -5.91
N PHE A 84 -12.37 7.81 -4.74
CA PHE A 84 -11.84 6.52 -4.31
C PHE A 84 -12.43 5.32 -5.07
N LYS A 85 -13.60 5.49 -5.68
CA LYS A 85 -14.25 4.47 -6.51
C LYS A 85 -13.75 4.50 -7.94
N THR A 86 -13.41 5.70 -8.45
CA THR A 86 -13.10 5.92 -9.87
C THR A 86 -11.60 6.02 -10.17
N ALA A 87 -10.72 6.00 -9.15
CA ALA A 87 -9.28 5.95 -9.34
C ALA A 87 -8.86 4.73 -10.18
N GLY A 88 -7.94 4.94 -11.12
CA GLY A 88 -7.39 3.86 -11.93
C GLY A 88 -6.64 2.81 -11.11
N LEU A 89 -6.47 1.62 -11.66
CA LEU A 89 -5.64 0.59 -11.04
C LEU A 89 -4.18 0.77 -11.48
N ILE A 90 -3.26 0.89 -10.53
CA ILE A 90 -1.82 0.92 -10.83
C ILE A 90 -1.39 -0.40 -11.50
N PRO A 91 -0.64 -0.33 -12.62
CA PRO A 91 -0.24 -1.50 -13.38
C PRO A 91 0.47 -2.55 -12.52
N GLY A 92 0.02 -3.78 -12.59
CA GLY A 92 0.61 -4.90 -11.85
C GLY A 92 0.03 -5.14 -10.45
N ALA A 93 -0.61 -4.18 -9.79
CA ALA A 93 -1.10 -4.31 -8.43
C ALA A 93 -1.95 -5.59 -8.23
N ARG A 94 -3.04 -5.73 -8.97
CA ARG A 94 -3.90 -6.94 -8.90
C ARG A 94 -3.14 -8.23 -9.19
N LYS A 95 -2.28 -8.22 -10.21
CA LYS A 95 -1.53 -9.41 -10.64
C LYS A 95 -0.62 -9.92 -9.53
N TYR A 96 0.19 -9.03 -8.96
CA TYR A 96 1.20 -9.44 -7.98
C TYR A 96 0.63 -9.65 -6.59
N LEU A 97 -0.41 -8.90 -6.19
CA LEU A 97 -1.13 -9.16 -4.94
C LEU A 97 -1.82 -10.53 -4.98
N ARG A 98 -2.48 -10.91 -6.09
CA ARG A 98 -3.03 -12.25 -6.25
C ARG A 98 -1.95 -13.33 -6.25
N LYS A 99 -0.80 -13.06 -6.86
CA LYS A 99 0.33 -14.01 -6.85
C LYS A 99 0.84 -14.23 -5.44
N LEU A 100 1.09 -13.15 -4.67
CA LEU A 100 1.51 -13.22 -3.27
C LEU A 100 0.46 -13.94 -2.40
N SER A 101 -0.82 -13.60 -2.56
CA SER A 101 -1.92 -14.26 -1.84
C SER A 101 -1.99 -15.77 -2.12
N ASN A 102 -1.86 -16.18 -3.39
CA ASN A 102 -1.83 -17.59 -3.77
C ASN A 102 -0.59 -18.33 -3.24
N GLU A 103 0.48 -17.62 -2.98
CA GLU A 103 1.71 -18.13 -2.36
C GLU A 103 1.63 -18.14 -0.82
N GLY A 104 0.50 -17.70 -0.24
CA GLY A 104 0.22 -17.78 1.20
C GLY A 104 0.55 -16.53 1.99
N VAL A 105 0.87 -15.40 1.33
CA VAL A 105 1.00 -14.09 1.97
C VAL A 105 -0.39 -13.56 2.32
N ARG A 106 -0.59 -13.14 3.56
CA ARG A 106 -1.81 -12.50 4.01
C ARG A 106 -1.75 -11.01 3.65
N ILE A 107 -2.60 -10.59 2.72
CA ILE A 107 -2.68 -9.19 2.31
C ILE A 107 -3.58 -8.43 3.28
N ARG A 108 -3.06 -7.33 3.82
CA ARG A 108 -3.75 -6.42 4.72
C ARG A 108 -3.74 -5.03 4.10
N ILE A 109 -4.91 -4.55 3.71
CA ILE A 109 -5.05 -3.17 3.22
C ILE A 109 -5.06 -2.22 4.41
N ILE A 110 -4.21 -1.17 4.36
CA ILE A 110 -4.03 -0.21 5.44
C ILE A 110 -4.07 1.20 4.84
N THR A 111 -5.17 1.90 5.00
CA THR A 111 -5.39 3.21 4.36
C THR A 111 -5.80 4.30 5.35
N HIS A 112 -5.45 5.56 5.04
CA HIS A 112 -5.81 6.74 5.84
C HIS A 112 -7.00 7.53 5.25
N ARG A 113 -7.85 6.90 4.44
CA ARG A 113 -8.97 7.59 3.75
C ARG A 113 -10.04 8.20 4.67
N LEU A 114 -9.98 7.95 5.99
CA LEU A 114 -10.93 8.53 6.96
C LEU A 114 -10.44 9.83 7.60
N PHE A 115 -9.43 10.51 7.05
CA PHE A 115 -8.90 11.74 7.64
C PHE A 115 -9.88 12.92 7.58
N MET A 116 -10.87 12.89 6.67
CA MET A 116 -11.89 13.94 6.57
C MET A 116 -13.13 13.57 7.35
N HIS A 117 -13.41 14.34 8.40
CA HIS A 117 -14.66 14.22 9.17
C HIS A 117 -15.88 14.38 8.25
N HIS A 118 -16.95 13.66 8.57
CA HIS A 118 -18.24 13.64 7.85
C HIS A 118 -18.25 12.98 6.47
N LEU A 119 -17.10 12.48 5.97
CA LEU A 119 -17.03 11.75 4.71
C LEU A 119 -16.76 10.24 4.89
N HIS A 120 -16.68 9.76 6.13
CA HIS A 120 -16.29 8.39 6.44
C HIS A 120 -17.12 7.36 5.69
N ARG A 121 -18.45 7.53 5.63
CA ARG A 121 -19.31 6.58 4.93
C ARG A 121 -18.96 6.49 3.44
N ALA A 122 -18.90 7.65 2.77
CA ALA A 122 -18.53 7.68 1.34
C ALA A 122 -17.15 7.08 1.10
N ALA A 123 -16.16 7.42 1.93
CA ALA A 123 -14.80 6.89 1.81
C ALA A 123 -14.77 5.36 1.97
N VAL A 124 -15.50 4.79 2.94
CA VAL A 124 -15.59 3.35 3.16
C VAL A 124 -16.29 2.64 2.00
N GLU A 125 -17.49 3.11 1.61
CA GLU A 125 -18.27 2.52 0.53
C GLU A 125 -17.51 2.54 -0.79
N GLN A 126 -16.92 3.69 -1.16
CA GLN A 126 -16.12 3.81 -2.38
C GLN A 126 -14.86 2.93 -2.35
N THR A 127 -14.24 2.78 -1.19
CA THR A 127 -13.06 1.92 -1.04
C THR A 127 -13.41 0.45 -1.25
N ILE A 128 -14.49 -0.03 -0.66
CA ILE A 128 -14.96 -1.42 -0.82
C ILE A 128 -15.35 -1.67 -2.28
N ASP A 129 -16.16 -0.78 -2.87
CA ASP A 129 -16.56 -0.87 -4.28
C ASP A 129 -15.34 -0.95 -5.21
N TRP A 130 -14.29 -0.15 -4.94
CA TRP A 130 -13.07 -0.14 -5.72
C TRP A 130 -12.28 -1.44 -5.59
N LEU A 131 -12.10 -1.94 -4.35
CA LEU A 131 -11.39 -3.20 -4.09
C LEU A 131 -12.06 -4.39 -4.78
N ASP A 132 -13.40 -4.48 -4.69
CA ASP A 132 -14.18 -5.54 -5.29
C ASP A 132 -14.16 -5.46 -6.82
N HIS A 133 -14.38 -4.25 -7.38
CA HIS A 133 -14.34 -4.03 -8.83
C HIS A 133 -12.98 -4.42 -9.43
N ASN A 134 -11.89 -4.04 -8.78
CA ASN A 134 -10.53 -4.34 -9.24
C ASN A 134 -10.06 -5.74 -8.87
N GLY A 135 -10.82 -6.46 -8.06
CA GLY A 135 -10.52 -7.82 -7.62
C GLY A 135 -9.19 -7.93 -6.89
N ILE A 136 -8.92 -6.97 -6.00
CA ILE A 136 -7.77 -6.97 -5.10
C ILE A 136 -8.02 -8.00 -4.01
N PRO A 137 -7.14 -8.99 -3.79
CA PRO A 137 -7.28 -9.92 -2.69
C PRO A 137 -6.86 -9.25 -1.38
N TYR A 138 -7.67 -9.37 -0.34
CA TYR A 138 -7.29 -8.95 1.01
C TYR A 138 -7.99 -9.81 2.07
N TRP A 139 -7.36 -9.90 3.24
CA TRP A 139 -7.91 -10.55 4.43
C TRP A 139 -8.42 -9.51 5.43
N ASP A 140 -7.70 -8.40 5.53
CA ASP A 140 -8.00 -7.34 6.47
C ASP A 140 -8.08 -6.00 5.70
N LEU A 141 -9.02 -5.14 6.08
CA LEU A 141 -9.15 -3.76 5.61
C LEU A 141 -9.14 -2.84 6.82
N CYS A 142 -8.09 -2.04 6.95
CA CYS A 142 -7.85 -1.19 8.11
C CYS A 142 -7.86 0.29 7.69
N PHE A 143 -8.76 1.06 8.27
CA PHE A 143 -8.80 2.51 8.13
C PHE A 143 -8.16 3.13 9.36
N VAL A 144 -6.91 3.54 9.26
CA VAL A 144 -6.11 4.04 10.40
C VAL A 144 -5.22 5.19 9.98
N ARG A 145 -4.87 6.04 10.94
CA ARG A 145 -3.86 7.08 10.77
C ARG A 145 -2.46 6.50 11.00
N ASP A 146 -2.27 5.87 12.14
CA ASP A 146 -0.98 5.38 12.60
C ASP A 146 -0.81 3.93 12.15
N LYS A 147 -0.27 3.75 10.94
CA LYS A 147 -0.22 2.45 10.24
C LYS A 147 0.66 1.42 10.94
N GLU A 148 1.66 1.84 11.70
CA GLU A 148 2.55 0.98 12.48
C GLU A 148 1.80 0.18 13.56
N GLN A 149 0.67 0.68 14.05
CA GLN A 149 -0.15 0.02 15.07
C GLN A 149 -0.90 -1.21 14.54
N VAL A 150 -1.03 -1.34 13.23
CA VAL A 150 -1.82 -2.43 12.63
C VAL A 150 -1.07 -3.76 12.63
N GLY A 151 0.27 -3.71 12.60
CA GLY A 151 1.13 -4.88 12.62
C GLY A 151 1.14 -5.65 11.30
N ALA A 152 2.18 -5.44 10.49
CA ALA A 152 2.51 -6.26 9.33
C ALA A 152 4.02 -6.53 9.33
N ASP A 153 4.44 -7.58 8.61
CA ASP A 153 5.86 -7.94 8.51
C ASP A 153 6.58 -7.08 7.48
N VAL A 154 5.86 -6.71 6.42
CA VAL A 154 6.33 -5.85 5.33
C VAL A 154 5.24 -4.85 5.02
N TYR A 155 5.62 -3.60 4.79
CA TYR A 155 4.72 -2.54 4.33
C TYR A 155 5.07 -2.10 2.91
N VAL A 156 4.07 -1.74 2.12
CA VAL A 156 4.21 -1.03 0.84
C VAL A 156 3.45 0.28 0.97
N GLU A 157 4.15 1.39 0.84
CA GLU A 157 3.64 2.73 1.14
C GLU A 157 4.29 3.75 0.19
N ASP A 158 3.57 4.79 -0.24
CA ASP A 158 4.11 5.86 -1.08
C ASP A 158 4.27 7.20 -0.35
N GLY A 159 3.45 7.47 0.66
CA GLY A 159 3.47 8.72 1.41
C GLY A 159 4.78 8.92 2.16
N PRO A 160 5.55 10.02 1.89
CA PRO A 160 6.89 10.20 2.45
C PRO A 160 6.94 10.13 3.98
N GLU A 161 5.99 10.77 4.65
CA GLU A 161 5.96 10.81 6.12
C GLU A 161 5.55 9.45 6.70
N ASN A 162 4.63 8.74 6.04
CA ASN A 162 4.25 7.38 6.46
C ASN A 162 5.43 6.42 6.32
N VAL A 163 6.17 6.48 5.20
CA VAL A 163 7.36 5.63 4.98
C VAL A 163 8.40 5.89 6.07
N LYS A 164 8.67 7.17 6.39
CA LYS A 164 9.61 7.53 7.46
C LYS A 164 9.14 7.00 8.81
N GLY A 165 7.90 7.29 9.21
CA GLY A 165 7.33 6.86 10.48
C GLY A 165 7.33 5.34 10.66
N LEU A 166 6.95 4.59 9.63
CA LEU A 166 7.01 3.13 9.64
C LEU A 166 8.44 2.60 9.81
N ARG A 167 9.42 3.19 9.10
CA ARG A 167 10.83 2.80 9.21
C ARG A 167 11.43 3.15 10.56
N GLU A 168 11.12 4.32 11.12
CA GLU A 168 11.52 4.75 12.46
C GLU A 168 10.95 3.84 13.55
N SER A 169 9.75 3.29 13.33
CA SER A 169 9.14 2.28 14.20
C SER A 169 9.72 0.86 13.98
N GLY A 170 10.75 0.71 13.14
CA GLY A 170 11.43 -0.56 12.90
C GLY A 170 10.71 -1.47 11.88
N CYS A 171 9.69 -0.99 11.19
CA CYS A 171 8.96 -1.75 10.18
C CYS A 171 9.73 -1.83 8.86
N TYR A 172 9.83 -3.02 8.26
CA TYR A 172 10.37 -3.14 6.90
C TYR A 172 9.38 -2.56 5.91
N THR A 173 9.70 -1.40 5.34
CA THR A 173 8.80 -0.62 4.50
C THR A 173 9.40 -0.36 3.13
N ILE A 174 8.75 -0.89 2.11
CA ILE A 174 9.05 -0.67 0.70
C ILE A 174 8.37 0.64 0.28
N CYS A 175 9.15 1.64 -0.12
CA CYS A 175 8.61 2.86 -0.71
C CYS A 175 8.19 2.57 -2.16
N PHE A 176 6.89 2.70 -2.46
CA PHE A 176 6.41 2.64 -3.84
C PHE A 176 6.66 3.99 -4.53
N ALA A 177 7.44 3.98 -5.59
CA ALA A 177 7.99 5.17 -6.20
C ALA A 177 6.94 6.01 -6.95
N ASN A 178 6.91 7.30 -6.66
CA ASN A 178 6.21 8.31 -7.45
C ASN A 178 6.90 9.68 -7.32
N SER A 179 6.29 10.74 -7.86
CA SER A 179 6.88 12.09 -7.85
C SER A 179 7.03 12.67 -6.44
N THR A 180 6.15 12.30 -5.51
CA THR A 180 6.08 12.90 -4.17
C THR A 180 7.16 12.39 -3.21
N ASN A 181 7.79 11.25 -3.53
CA ASN A 181 8.67 10.53 -2.61
C ASN A 181 10.09 10.27 -3.16
N ARG A 182 10.56 11.07 -4.14
CA ARG A 182 11.87 10.88 -4.78
C ARG A 182 13.08 10.91 -3.82
N SER A 183 12.95 11.60 -2.70
CA SER A 183 13.99 11.69 -1.68
C SER A 183 14.09 10.47 -0.76
N ILE A 184 13.11 9.55 -0.84
CA ILE A 184 13.09 8.37 0.02
C ILE A 184 14.00 7.29 -0.58
N GLY A 185 15.00 6.86 0.21
CA GLY A 185 15.94 5.79 -0.18
C GLY A 185 15.33 4.39 -0.10
N GLU A 186 16.21 3.41 -0.34
CA GLU A 186 15.87 1.98 -0.29
C GLU A 186 15.37 1.51 1.11
N PRO A 187 14.53 0.45 1.18
CA PRO A 187 14.01 -0.29 0.04
C PRO A 187 12.93 0.49 -0.73
N ARG A 188 13.09 0.55 -2.05
CA ARG A 188 12.25 1.30 -2.98
C ARG A 188 11.88 0.42 -4.18
N ALA A 189 10.67 0.60 -4.73
CA ALA A 189 10.19 -0.13 -5.90
C ALA A 189 9.47 0.83 -6.87
N GLU A 190 9.78 0.73 -8.15
CA GLU A 190 9.13 1.49 -9.22
C GLU A 190 7.97 0.71 -9.88
N SER A 191 7.81 -0.54 -9.49
CA SER A 191 6.79 -1.43 -10.04
C SER A 191 6.36 -2.50 -9.06
N TRP A 192 5.18 -3.06 -9.28
CA TRP A 192 4.69 -4.20 -8.51
C TRP A 192 5.51 -5.48 -8.71
N ASP A 193 6.23 -5.62 -9.82
CA ASP A 193 7.21 -6.71 -9.98
C ASP A 193 8.35 -6.57 -8.98
N GLU A 194 8.90 -5.37 -8.84
CA GLU A 194 9.95 -5.10 -7.85
C GLU A 194 9.48 -5.27 -6.41
N VAL A 195 8.25 -4.82 -6.09
CA VAL A 195 7.62 -5.10 -4.79
C VAL A 195 7.59 -6.61 -4.53
N TYR A 196 7.13 -7.40 -5.49
CA TYR A 196 7.09 -8.84 -5.37
C TYR A 196 8.48 -9.45 -5.09
N GLN A 197 9.52 -8.99 -5.78
CA GLN A 197 10.89 -9.46 -5.55
C GLN A 197 11.43 -9.06 -4.17
N LEU A 198 11.11 -7.84 -3.71
CA LEU A 198 11.51 -7.37 -2.38
C LEU A 198 10.82 -8.18 -1.27
N VAL A 199 9.53 -8.43 -1.38
CA VAL A 199 8.78 -9.28 -0.43
C VAL A 199 9.37 -10.70 -0.38
N LYS A 200 9.71 -11.28 -1.53
CA LYS A 200 10.37 -12.60 -1.59
C LYS A 200 11.71 -12.61 -0.87
N ARG A 201 12.54 -11.60 -1.12
CA ARG A 201 13.86 -11.47 -0.46
C ARG A 201 13.69 -11.36 1.05
N TYR A 202 12.77 -10.51 1.51
CA TYR A 202 12.47 -10.38 2.94
C TYR A 202 12.04 -11.73 3.56
N ALA A 203 11.11 -12.43 2.93
CA ALA A 203 10.62 -13.71 3.43
C ALA A 203 11.72 -14.77 3.49
N ALA A 204 12.64 -14.80 2.52
CA ALA A 204 13.76 -15.74 2.52
C ALA A 204 14.75 -15.47 3.68
N THR A 205 15.04 -14.20 3.95
CA THR A 205 15.96 -13.82 5.05
C THR A 205 15.32 -14.00 6.42
N SER A 206 14.06 -13.60 6.61
CA SER A 206 13.32 -13.75 7.86
C SER A 206 13.04 -15.21 8.20
N GLY A 207 12.68 -16.02 7.21
CA GLY A 207 12.52 -17.47 7.38
C GLY A 207 13.82 -18.21 7.69
N ALA A 208 14.97 -17.71 7.25
CA ALA A 208 16.28 -18.21 7.60
C ALA A 208 16.68 -17.83 9.05
N ALA A 209 16.32 -16.63 9.49
CA ALA A 209 16.55 -16.17 10.86
C ALA A 209 15.72 -16.97 11.87
N ALA A 210 14.43 -17.21 11.58
CA ALA A 210 13.56 -18.04 12.41
C ALA A 210 14.04 -19.50 12.54
N ARG A 211 14.71 -20.02 11.50
CA ARG A 211 15.32 -21.37 11.55
C ARG A 211 16.64 -21.41 12.29
N ARG A 212 17.34 -20.28 12.46
CA ARG A 212 18.61 -20.19 13.20
C ARG A 212 18.43 -19.97 14.72
N HIS A 213 17.21 -19.62 15.14
CA HIS A 213 16.81 -19.60 16.55
C HIS A 213 15.70 -20.64 16.77
N PRO A 214 16.05 -21.94 16.93
CA PRO A 214 15.09 -22.88 17.47
C PRO A 214 14.92 -22.51 18.94
N ALA A 215 13.77 -21.91 19.26
CA ALA A 215 13.13 -21.92 20.56
C ALA A 215 14.07 -22.07 21.78
N ALA A 216 14.43 -20.97 22.41
CA ALA A 216 14.52 -20.96 23.86
C ALA A 216 13.09 -21.16 24.38
N ILE A 217 12.58 -22.35 24.23
CA ILE A 217 11.29 -22.77 24.74
C ILE A 217 11.52 -23.26 26.15
N MET A 218 11.00 -22.50 27.09
CA MET A 218 10.29 -22.99 28.27
C MET A 218 10.62 -24.44 28.68
N GLU A 219 11.76 -24.63 29.26
CA GLU A 219 11.94 -25.58 30.35
C GLU A 219 11.89 -24.73 31.63
N GLY A 220 10.79 -24.80 32.30
CA GLY A 220 10.67 -24.10 33.58
C GLY A 220 9.27 -24.24 34.15
N GLY A 221 9.11 -25.29 35.01
CA GLY A 221 8.03 -25.29 35.96
C GLY A 221 7.10 -26.49 35.96
N LYS A 222 7.66 -27.67 36.09
CA LYS A 222 7.06 -28.65 37.01
C LYS A 222 7.75 -28.38 38.32
N ASP A 223 6.99 -27.97 39.33
CA ASP A 223 7.05 -28.47 40.67
C ASP A 223 6.02 -27.76 41.54
N GLU A 224 5.18 -28.57 42.19
CA GLU A 224 4.63 -28.49 43.54
C GLU A 224 3.69 -27.28 43.85
N ILE A 225 2.44 -27.43 44.11
CA ILE A 225 1.74 -28.19 45.20
C ILE A 225 0.29 -28.46 44.80
#